data_9f212ef07a763c751c14f9155438ec9f
#
_entry.id   9f212ef07a763c751c14f9155438ec9f
#
_cell.length_a   1.000
_cell.length_b   1.000
_cell.length_c   1.000
_cell.angle_alpha   90.00
_cell.angle_beta   90.00
_cell.angle_gamma   90.00
#
_symmetry.space_group_name_H-M   'P 1'
#
loop_
_entity.id
_entity.type
_entity.pdbx_description
1 polymer ?
#
loop_
_entity_poly.entity_id
_entity_poly.type
_entity_poly.pdbx_seq_one_letter_code
_entity_poly.pdbx_strand_id
1 'polypeptide(L)'
;MRHTPLSRTYATLIAVTALLLSSSVRAAEEIIDNPYGLSALWAQGDVVAKATLLILVIMSMGSWYVIFTKLAEQRRVMRHAQAAQDTFWQASDVRQGTEGLEADSPFRFIAEKGLESAGKHTGLLGNINFNDWVTLSIQRAMNHVQSRLQDGLAVLATVGSTAPFVGLFGTVWGIYNALVKIGLSGQASIDKVAGPVGESLIMTAIGLAVAVPAVLGYNWLVRRNKVAMEEVHAFGADLHAVLLGAANQAGK
;
A
#
# COMPACT_ATOMS: atom_id res chain seq x y z
N MET A 1 45.18 0.13 22.83
CA MET A 1 43.90 -0.33 22.34
C MET A 1 42.92 0.83 22.25
N ARG A 2 42.65 1.35 21.02
CA ARG A 2 41.76 2.51 20.79
C ARG A 2 40.33 2.05 20.73
N HIS A 3 39.52 2.39 21.74
CA HIS A 3 38.08 2.14 21.70
C HIS A 3 37.43 3.02 20.64
N THR A 4 36.79 2.41 19.66
CA THR A 4 36.13 3.06 18.53
C THR A 4 34.95 3.91 18.99
N PRO A 5 34.75 5.14 18.47
CA PRO A 5 33.69 6.07 18.90
C PRO A 5 32.27 5.58 18.61
N LEU A 6 32.10 4.55 17.78
CA LEU A 6 30.82 3.95 17.41
C LEU A 6 30.10 3.26 18.59
N SER A 7 30.82 2.69 19.55
CA SER A 7 30.21 2.05 20.73
C SER A 7 29.52 3.02 21.69
N ARG A 8 29.99 4.26 21.75
CA ARG A 8 29.38 5.31 22.61
C ARG A 8 28.07 5.86 22.03
N THR A 9 27.95 5.98 20.72
CA THR A 9 26.72 6.46 20.06
C THR A 9 25.56 5.47 20.17
N TYR A 10 25.84 4.17 20.06
CA TYR A 10 24.80 3.14 20.28
C TYR A 10 24.38 3.04 21.76
N ALA A 11 25.32 3.19 22.68
CA ALA A 11 25.01 3.20 24.11
C ALA A 11 24.13 4.40 24.52
N THR A 12 24.36 5.58 23.93
CA THR A 12 23.51 6.76 24.18
C THR A 12 22.14 6.64 23.54
N LEU A 13 22.02 6.06 22.33
CA LEU A 13 20.74 5.78 21.69
C LEU A 13 19.90 4.77 22.49
N ILE A 14 20.51 3.70 22.98
CA ILE A 14 19.84 2.69 23.84
C ILE A 14 19.43 3.33 25.18
N ALA A 15 20.25 4.18 25.76
CA ALA A 15 19.91 4.86 27.00
C ALA A 15 18.75 5.86 26.84
N VAL A 16 18.69 6.60 25.71
CA VAL A 16 17.60 7.53 25.39
C VAL A 16 16.31 6.77 25.10
N THR A 17 16.37 5.66 24.37
CA THR A 17 15.17 4.83 24.13
C THR A 17 14.69 4.14 25.41
N ALA A 18 15.58 3.69 26.28
CA ALA A 18 15.23 3.13 27.58
C ALA A 18 14.63 4.19 28.52
N LEU A 19 15.13 5.45 28.47
CA LEU A 19 14.58 6.57 29.23
C LEU A 19 13.18 6.99 28.75
N LEU A 20 12.95 6.96 27.44
CA LEU A 20 11.63 7.23 26.84
C LEU A 20 10.62 6.12 27.15
N LEU A 21 11.07 4.87 27.22
CA LEU A 21 10.23 3.73 27.62
C LEU A 21 9.94 3.71 29.13
N SER A 22 10.89 4.15 29.98
CA SER A 22 10.69 4.19 31.44
C SER A 22 9.79 5.34 31.90
N SER A 23 9.69 6.43 31.14
CA SER A 23 8.72 7.50 31.42
C SER A 23 7.28 7.09 31.11
N SER A 24 7.08 6.10 30.20
CA SER A 24 5.75 5.56 29.89
C SER A 24 5.18 4.60 30.96
N VAL A 25 6.03 4.07 31.84
CA VAL A 25 5.60 3.07 32.86
C VAL A 25 5.14 3.72 34.19
N ARG A 26 5.33 5.02 34.37
CA ARG A 26 4.96 5.70 35.61
C ARG A 26 3.65 6.48 35.58
N ALA A 27 2.95 6.47 34.46
CA ALA A 27 1.56 6.93 34.34
C ALA A 27 0.60 5.74 34.50
N ALA A 28 0.68 5.04 35.67
CA ALA A 28 -0.48 4.37 36.22
C ALA A 28 -1.33 5.47 36.86
N GLU A 29 -1.84 6.39 36.05
CA GLU A 29 -2.88 7.32 36.46
C GLU A 29 -4.12 6.51 36.81
N GLU A 30 -4.74 6.86 37.95
CA GLU A 30 -6.14 6.55 38.20
C GLU A 30 -6.89 6.58 36.89
N ILE A 31 -7.61 5.51 36.61
CA ILE A 31 -8.54 5.47 35.48
C ILE A 31 -9.63 6.48 35.86
N ILE A 32 -9.36 7.76 35.58
CA ILE A 32 -10.41 8.77 35.52
C ILE A 32 -11.22 8.33 34.33
N ASP A 33 -12.36 7.71 34.65
CA ASP A 33 -13.35 7.31 33.63
C ASP A 33 -13.66 8.58 32.83
N ASN A 34 -13.02 8.68 31.64
CA ASN A 34 -13.11 9.89 30.82
C ASN A 34 -14.53 9.93 30.25
N PRO A 35 -15.42 10.76 30.81
CA PRO A 35 -16.82 10.79 30.41
C PRO A 35 -17.01 11.23 28.96
N TYR A 36 -15.95 11.64 28.29
CA TYR A 36 -15.92 12.13 26.90
C TYR A 36 -15.08 11.23 25.96
N GLY A 37 -14.78 9.98 26.39
CA GLY A 37 -13.97 9.04 25.61
C GLY A 37 -14.73 8.34 24.49
N LEU A 38 -14.04 7.41 23.78
CA LEU A 38 -14.63 6.56 22.73
C LEU A 38 -15.82 5.73 23.23
N SER A 39 -15.80 5.30 24.50
CA SER A 39 -16.90 4.58 25.15
C SER A 39 -18.16 5.44 25.27
N ALA A 40 -18.02 6.69 25.64
CA ALA A 40 -19.12 7.66 25.72
C ALA A 40 -19.68 7.96 24.34
N LEU A 41 -18.83 8.16 23.34
CA LEU A 41 -19.22 8.38 21.94
C LEU A 41 -20.06 7.21 21.40
N TRP A 42 -19.70 5.96 21.73
CA TRP A 42 -20.47 4.80 21.33
C TRP A 42 -21.79 4.66 22.10
N ALA A 43 -21.80 4.96 23.38
CA ALA A 43 -22.99 4.83 24.23
C ALA A 43 -24.02 5.94 23.99
N GLN A 44 -23.56 7.19 23.85
CA GLN A 44 -24.42 8.39 23.78
C GLN A 44 -24.59 8.94 22.37
N GLY A 45 -23.68 8.55 21.44
CA GLY A 45 -23.70 8.98 20.05
C GLY A 45 -25.00 8.56 19.34
N ASP A 46 -25.51 9.43 18.47
CA ASP A 46 -26.64 9.14 17.62
C ASP A 46 -26.27 8.19 16.46
N VAL A 47 -27.25 7.82 15.64
CA VAL A 47 -27.06 6.90 14.51
C VAL A 47 -26.03 7.44 13.52
N VAL A 48 -25.99 8.78 13.28
CA VAL A 48 -25.08 9.40 12.31
C VAL A 48 -23.64 9.35 12.84
N ALA A 49 -23.42 9.65 14.12
CA ALA A 49 -22.11 9.55 14.74
C ALA A 49 -21.57 8.11 14.71
N LYS A 50 -22.41 7.12 15.04
CA LYS A 50 -22.06 5.69 14.98
C LYS A 50 -21.76 5.24 13.55
N ALA A 51 -22.55 5.67 12.56
CA ALA A 51 -22.33 5.36 11.15
C ALA A 51 -21.01 5.96 10.65
N THR A 52 -20.71 7.21 11.01
CA THR A 52 -19.45 7.88 10.66
C THR A 52 -18.25 7.14 11.25
N LEU A 53 -18.31 6.75 12.52
CA LEU A 53 -17.27 5.96 13.16
C LEU A 53 -17.07 4.61 12.46
N LEU A 54 -18.16 3.90 12.15
CA LEU A 54 -18.11 2.62 11.44
C LEU A 54 -17.46 2.75 10.06
N ILE A 55 -17.80 3.80 9.30
CA ILE A 55 -17.16 4.10 8.01
C ILE A 55 -15.66 4.28 8.20
N LEU A 56 -15.21 5.06 9.17
CA LEU A 56 -13.79 5.28 9.45
C LEU A 56 -13.08 3.98 9.84
N VAL A 57 -13.70 3.10 10.61
CA VAL A 57 -13.15 1.78 10.96
C VAL A 57 -13.00 0.92 9.71
N ILE A 58 -14.02 0.85 8.84
CA ILE A 58 -13.95 0.10 7.58
C ILE A 58 -12.83 0.66 6.68
N MET A 59 -12.73 1.97 6.55
CA MET A 59 -11.66 2.63 5.78
C MET A 59 -10.28 2.29 6.34
N SER A 60 -10.11 2.30 7.66
CA SER A 60 -8.87 1.92 8.33
C SER A 60 -8.49 0.46 8.06
N MET A 61 -9.42 -0.47 8.28
CA MET A 61 -9.19 -1.89 8.01
C MET A 61 -8.84 -2.14 6.54
N GLY A 62 -9.56 -1.52 5.62
CA GLY A 62 -9.27 -1.61 4.18
C GLY A 62 -7.88 -1.10 3.82
N SER A 63 -7.46 0.02 4.42
CA SER A 63 -6.11 0.57 4.20
C SER A 63 -5.02 -0.38 4.68
N TRP A 64 -5.12 -0.89 5.90
CA TRP A 64 -4.14 -1.83 6.44
C TRP A 64 -4.10 -3.15 5.65
N TYR A 65 -5.27 -3.66 5.25
CA TYR A 65 -5.34 -4.85 4.38
C TYR A 65 -4.57 -4.64 3.08
N VAL A 66 -4.80 -3.52 2.37
CA VAL A 66 -4.10 -3.21 1.12
C VAL A 66 -2.59 -3.05 1.36
N ILE A 67 -2.18 -2.33 2.42
CA ILE A 67 -0.76 -2.13 2.74
C ILE A 67 -0.06 -3.47 2.91
N PHE A 68 -0.60 -4.38 3.74
CA PHE A 68 0.05 -5.67 4.03
C PHE A 68 0.06 -6.61 2.81
N THR A 69 -1.05 -6.71 2.08
CA THR A 69 -1.13 -7.58 0.90
C THR A 69 -0.20 -7.11 -0.21
N LYS A 70 -0.16 -5.79 -0.48
CA LYS A 70 0.73 -5.23 -1.50
C LYS A 70 2.21 -5.29 -1.11
N LEU A 71 2.52 -5.13 0.16
CA LEU A 71 3.89 -5.32 0.64
C LEU A 71 4.36 -6.76 0.43
N ALA A 72 3.51 -7.74 0.72
CA ALA A 72 3.83 -9.16 0.49
C ALA A 72 4.01 -9.45 -1.02
N GLU A 73 3.12 -8.92 -1.87
CA GLU A 73 3.20 -9.06 -3.33
C GLU A 73 4.52 -8.46 -3.87
N GLN A 74 4.87 -7.24 -3.50
CA GLN A 74 6.11 -6.59 -3.93
C GLN A 74 7.37 -7.36 -3.49
N ARG A 75 7.38 -7.89 -2.25
CA ARG A 75 8.49 -8.74 -1.78
C ARG A 75 8.62 -10.01 -2.61
N ARG A 76 7.48 -10.59 -3.03
CA ARG A 76 7.47 -11.77 -3.90
C ARG A 76 8.03 -11.43 -5.27
N VAL A 77 7.60 -10.34 -5.90
CA VAL A 77 8.12 -9.90 -7.20
C VAL A 77 9.63 -9.70 -7.16
N MET A 78 10.16 -9.06 -6.12
CA MET A 78 11.62 -8.85 -5.98
C MET A 78 12.39 -10.16 -5.81
N ARG A 79 11.83 -11.15 -5.09
CA ARG A 79 12.44 -12.51 -5.00
C ARG A 79 12.44 -13.20 -6.36
N HIS A 80 11.33 -13.11 -7.12
CA HIS A 80 11.25 -13.68 -8.46
C HIS A 80 12.20 -12.98 -9.44
N ALA A 81 12.48 -11.68 -9.26
CA ALA A 81 13.50 -10.98 -10.06
C ALA A 81 14.89 -11.59 -9.85
N GLN A 82 15.28 -11.80 -8.60
CA GLN A 82 16.55 -12.44 -8.28
C GLN A 82 16.62 -13.88 -8.84
N ALA A 83 15.58 -14.69 -8.64
CA ALA A 83 15.50 -16.02 -9.18
C ALA A 83 15.59 -16.04 -10.72
N ALA A 84 14.99 -15.07 -11.39
CA ALA A 84 15.09 -14.94 -12.84
C ALA A 84 16.52 -14.63 -13.30
N GLN A 85 17.24 -13.77 -12.58
CA GLN A 85 18.65 -13.49 -12.87
C GLN A 85 19.54 -14.72 -12.66
N ASP A 86 19.30 -15.50 -11.61
CA ASP A 86 20.15 -16.63 -11.25
C ASP A 86 19.88 -17.89 -12.09
N THR A 87 18.65 -18.11 -12.56
CA THR A 87 18.24 -19.38 -13.23
C THR A 87 17.89 -19.21 -14.70
N PHE A 88 17.14 -18.19 -15.08
CA PHE A 88 16.66 -18.01 -16.45
C PHE A 88 17.81 -17.82 -17.44
N TRP A 89 18.76 -16.95 -17.14
CA TRP A 89 19.88 -16.62 -18.01
C TRP A 89 20.98 -17.69 -18.06
N GLN A 90 20.93 -18.69 -17.17
CA GLN A 90 21.86 -19.85 -17.20
C GLN A 90 21.31 -21.04 -18.00
N ALA A 91 20.05 -20.97 -18.44
CA ALA A 91 19.43 -22.03 -19.23
C ALA A 91 19.99 -22.08 -20.65
N SER A 92 19.92 -23.25 -21.28
CA SER A 92 20.40 -23.45 -22.65
C SER A 92 19.51 -22.81 -23.71
N ASP A 93 18.23 -22.65 -23.42
CA ASP A 93 17.25 -21.96 -24.27
C ASP A 93 16.18 -21.23 -23.44
N VAL A 94 15.42 -20.34 -24.14
CA VAL A 94 14.38 -19.50 -23.50
C VAL A 94 13.25 -20.35 -22.91
N ARG A 95 12.91 -21.49 -23.52
CA ARG A 95 11.84 -22.36 -23.05
C ARG A 95 12.24 -23.02 -21.73
N GLN A 96 13.43 -23.61 -21.67
CA GLN A 96 13.95 -24.21 -20.45
C GLN A 96 14.09 -23.17 -19.32
N GLY A 97 14.58 -21.96 -19.65
CA GLY A 97 14.64 -20.86 -18.69
C GLY A 97 13.26 -20.49 -18.16
N THR A 98 12.24 -20.46 -19.00
CA THR A 98 10.85 -20.15 -18.62
C THR A 98 10.25 -21.23 -17.71
N GLU A 99 10.50 -22.51 -18.00
CA GLU A 99 10.03 -23.64 -17.18
C GLU A 99 10.70 -23.68 -15.80
N GLY A 100 11.94 -23.17 -15.67
CA GLY A 100 12.66 -23.03 -14.42
C GLY A 100 12.14 -21.96 -13.48
N LEU A 101 11.30 -21.03 -13.95
CA LEU A 101 10.70 -19.99 -13.14
C LEU A 101 9.43 -20.47 -12.41
N GLU A 102 9.14 -19.92 -11.23
CA GLU A 102 7.93 -20.22 -10.49
C GLU A 102 6.66 -19.87 -11.31
N ALA A 103 5.61 -20.69 -11.19
CA ALA A 103 4.40 -20.60 -12.03
C ALA A 103 3.65 -19.27 -11.91
N ASP A 104 3.68 -18.63 -10.72
CA ASP A 104 3.05 -17.35 -10.44
C ASP A 104 3.99 -16.14 -10.61
N SER A 105 5.20 -16.39 -11.14
CA SER A 105 6.19 -15.34 -11.40
C SER A 105 5.77 -14.42 -12.54
N PRO A 106 5.83 -13.09 -12.35
CA PRO A 106 5.61 -12.15 -13.45
C PRO A 106 6.65 -12.29 -14.56
N PHE A 107 7.86 -12.72 -14.24
CA PHE A 107 8.93 -12.96 -15.21
C PHE A 107 8.63 -14.17 -16.10
N ARG A 108 8.10 -15.26 -15.51
CA ARG A 108 7.60 -16.41 -16.27
C ARG A 108 6.47 -16.00 -17.20
N PHE A 109 5.49 -15.25 -16.72
CA PHE A 109 4.39 -14.76 -17.53
C PHE A 109 4.86 -13.96 -18.76
N ILE A 110 5.84 -13.06 -18.58
CA ILE A 110 6.41 -12.26 -19.67
C ILE A 110 7.17 -13.16 -20.65
N ALA A 111 7.96 -14.12 -20.17
CA ALA A 111 8.71 -15.05 -21.01
C ALA A 111 7.78 -15.96 -21.82
N GLU A 112 6.71 -16.49 -21.21
CA GLU A 112 5.69 -17.26 -21.91
C GLU A 112 5.00 -16.46 -23.03
N LYS A 113 4.65 -15.18 -22.77
CA LYS A 113 4.05 -14.30 -23.76
C LYS A 113 5.02 -13.93 -24.88
N GLY A 114 6.29 -13.76 -24.58
CA GLY A 114 7.35 -13.57 -25.57
C GLY A 114 7.51 -14.79 -26.48
N LEU A 115 7.62 -15.98 -25.90
CA LEU A 115 7.72 -17.24 -26.64
C LEU A 115 6.46 -17.53 -27.48
N GLU A 116 5.28 -17.31 -26.90
CA GLU A 116 4.00 -17.47 -27.61
C GLU A 116 3.94 -16.57 -28.85
N SER A 117 4.37 -15.30 -28.68
CA SER A 117 4.37 -14.35 -29.81
C SER A 117 5.35 -14.75 -30.92
N ALA A 118 6.54 -15.24 -30.53
CA ALA A 118 7.54 -15.72 -31.50
C ALA A 118 7.05 -16.94 -32.27
N GLY A 119 6.32 -17.87 -31.63
CA GLY A 119 5.78 -19.07 -32.28
C GLY A 119 4.51 -18.85 -33.09
N LYS A 120 3.76 -17.78 -32.87
CA LYS A 120 2.47 -17.51 -33.54
C LYS A 120 2.54 -16.47 -34.68
N HIS A 121 3.72 -16.10 -35.13
CA HIS A 121 3.91 -15.10 -36.19
C HIS A 121 3.59 -15.68 -37.58
N THR A 122 2.31 -16.02 -37.83
CA THR A 122 1.81 -16.61 -39.05
C THR A 122 0.45 -16.03 -39.47
N GLY A 123 0.02 -16.22 -40.69
CA GLY A 123 -1.27 -15.75 -41.20
C GLY A 123 -1.37 -14.22 -41.23
N LEU A 124 -2.42 -13.65 -40.62
CA LEU A 124 -2.61 -12.20 -40.57
C LEU A 124 -1.48 -11.49 -39.81
N LEU A 125 -0.88 -12.15 -38.80
CA LEU A 125 0.22 -11.61 -38.02
C LEU A 125 1.53 -11.57 -38.82
N GLY A 126 1.69 -12.41 -39.83
CA GLY A 126 2.85 -12.40 -40.72
C GLY A 126 2.99 -11.12 -41.57
N ASN A 127 1.96 -10.29 -41.63
CA ASN A 127 2.02 -8.98 -42.29
C ASN A 127 2.65 -7.88 -41.40
N ILE A 128 2.83 -8.16 -40.11
CA ILE A 128 3.49 -7.26 -39.14
C ILE A 128 4.96 -7.63 -39.10
N ASN A 129 5.85 -6.67 -38.96
CA ASN A 129 7.27 -6.97 -38.74
C ASN A 129 7.42 -7.82 -37.45
N PHE A 130 8.21 -8.90 -37.55
CA PHE A 130 8.41 -9.84 -36.45
C PHE A 130 8.92 -9.15 -35.17
N ASN A 131 9.88 -8.23 -35.32
CA ASN A 131 10.41 -7.44 -34.22
C ASN A 131 9.30 -6.62 -33.54
N ASP A 132 8.48 -5.93 -34.32
CA ASP A 132 7.40 -5.09 -33.81
C ASP A 132 6.34 -5.95 -33.07
N TRP A 133 6.02 -7.12 -33.64
CA TRP A 133 5.08 -8.05 -33.01
C TRP A 133 5.56 -8.57 -31.65
N VAL A 134 6.81 -9.03 -31.55
CA VAL A 134 7.41 -9.51 -30.29
C VAL A 134 7.50 -8.38 -29.28
N THR A 135 7.95 -7.18 -29.72
CA THR A 135 8.03 -5.98 -28.89
C THR A 135 6.67 -5.64 -28.27
N LEU A 136 5.62 -5.57 -29.08
CA LEU A 136 4.27 -5.26 -28.61
C LEU A 136 3.73 -6.32 -27.65
N SER A 137 4.05 -7.59 -27.86
CA SER A 137 3.60 -8.69 -27.01
C SER A 137 4.24 -8.60 -25.61
N ILE A 138 5.57 -8.43 -25.57
CA ILE A 138 6.31 -8.25 -24.30
C ILE A 138 5.83 -6.99 -23.58
N GLN A 139 5.66 -5.87 -24.31
CA GLN A 139 5.16 -4.63 -23.72
C GLN A 139 3.78 -4.78 -23.09
N ARG A 140 2.86 -5.48 -23.75
CA ARG A 140 1.52 -5.77 -23.19
C ARG A 140 1.62 -6.63 -21.94
N ALA A 141 2.52 -7.62 -21.92
CA ALA A 141 2.74 -8.47 -20.75
C ALA A 141 3.29 -7.64 -19.57
N MET A 142 4.26 -6.76 -19.82
CA MET A 142 4.81 -5.85 -18.79
C MET A 142 3.74 -4.87 -18.27
N ASN A 143 2.92 -4.30 -19.15
CA ASN A 143 1.83 -3.40 -18.77
C ASN A 143 0.78 -4.14 -17.90
N HIS A 144 0.52 -5.41 -18.18
CA HIS A 144 -0.36 -6.23 -17.33
C HIS A 144 0.22 -6.43 -15.93
N VAL A 145 1.51 -6.71 -15.81
CA VAL A 145 2.21 -6.80 -14.52
C VAL A 145 2.14 -5.47 -13.77
N GLN A 146 2.37 -4.35 -14.48
CA GLN A 146 2.27 -3.01 -13.90
C GLN A 146 0.86 -2.73 -13.35
N SER A 147 -0.18 -3.05 -14.11
CA SER A 147 -1.58 -2.88 -13.68
C SER A 147 -1.85 -3.67 -12.40
N ARG A 148 -1.45 -4.94 -12.34
CA ARG A 148 -1.60 -5.77 -11.14
C ARG A 148 -0.90 -5.17 -9.91
N LEU A 149 0.30 -4.63 -10.07
CA LEU A 149 1.03 -3.98 -8.97
C LEU A 149 0.32 -2.71 -8.47
N GLN A 150 -0.41 -2.03 -9.35
CA GLN A 150 -1.17 -0.82 -9.03
C GLN A 150 -2.55 -1.11 -8.41
N ASP A 151 -3.08 -2.31 -8.58
CA ASP A 151 -4.38 -2.70 -8.03
C ASP A 151 -4.44 -2.45 -6.51
N GLY A 152 -5.56 -1.90 -6.06
CA GLY A 152 -5.79 -1.57 -4.66
C GLY A 152 -5.13 -0.26 -4.17
N LEU A 153 -4.15 0.30 -4.87
CA LEU A 153 -3.55 1.59 -4.46
C LEU A 153 -4.56 2.73 -4.51
N ALA A 154 -5.53 2.67 -5.42
CA ALA A 154 -6.63 3.63 -5.50
C ALA A 154 -7.44 3.70 -4.18
N VAL A 155 -7.59 2.58 -3.47
CA VAL A 155 -8.26 2.54 -2.15
C VAL A 155 -7.48 3.39 -1.15
N LEU A 156 -6.16 3.23 -1.08
CA LEU A 156 -5.32 4.02 -0.17
C LEU A 156 -5.37 5.51 -0.49
N ALA A 157 -5.33 5.88 -1.78
CA ALA A 157 -5.46 7.26 -2.23
C ALA A 157 -6.82 7.86 -1.84
N THR A 158 -7.90 7.09 -2.04
CA THR A 158 -9.26 7.50 -1.69
C THR A 158 -9.40 7.68 -0.18
N VAL A 159 -8.98 6.68 0.62
CA VAL A 159 -9.06 6.79 2.08
C VAL A 159 -8.24 7.96 2.58
N GLY A 160 -7.00 8.10 2.10
CA GLY A 160 -6.12 9.20 2.50
C GLY A 160 -6.70 10.58 2.23
N SER A 161 -7.41 10.75 1.12
CA SER A 161 -8.03 12.03 0.75
C SER A 161 -9.40 12.25 1.40
N THR A 162 -10.19 11.20 1.66
CA THR A 162 -11.59 11.37 2.11
C THR A 162 -11.79 11.17 3.60
N ALA A 163 -10.97 10.35 4.28
CA ALA A 163 -11.14 10.09 5.72
C ALA A 163 -11.14 11.35 6.60
N PRO A 164 -10.32 12.40 6.34
CA PRO A 164 -10.39 13.64 7.11
C PRO A 164 -11.74 14.33 6.98
N PHE A 165 -12.35 14.30 5.79
CA PHE A 165 -13.65 14.91 5.55
C PHE A 165 -14.79 14.12 6.18
N VAL A 166 -14.68 12.79 6.23
CA VAL A 166 -15.62 11.94 6.99
C VAL A 166 -15.54 12.26 8.48
N GLY A 167 -14.34 12.42 9.02
CA GLY A 167 -14.14 12.84 10.42
C GLY A 167 -14.71 14.24 10.68
N LEU A 168 -14.42 15.19 9.79
CA LEU A 168 -14.97 16.56 9.87
C LEU A 168 -16.49 16.57 9.82
N PHE A 169 -17.10 15.76 8.94
CA PHE A 169 -18.55 15.62 8.90
C PHE A 169 -19.09 15.17 10.27
N GLY A 170 -18.48 14.16 10.89
CA GLY A 170 -18.86 13.74 12.25
C GLY A 170 -18.76 14.85 13.29
N THR A 171 -17.72 15.69 13.20
CA THR A 171 -17.53 16.85 14.09
C THR A 171 -18.63 17.87 13.90
N VAL A 172 -18.91 18.27 12.66
CA VAL A 172 -19.96 19.26 12.36
C VAL A 172 -21.33 18.77 12.81
N TRP A 173 -21.64 17.50 12.55
CA TRP A 173 -22.89 16.87 12.96
C TRP A 173 -23.05 16.85 14.49
N GLY A 174 -22.02 16.47 15.21
CA GLY A 174 -22.06 16.42 16.68
C GLY A 174 -22.21 17.79 17.33
N ILE A 175 -21.51 18.81 16.81
CA ILE A 175 -21.66 20.20 17.26
C ILE A 175 -23.06 20.72 16.96
N TYR A 176 -23.59 20.45 15.77
CA TYR A 176 -24.96 20.81 15.41
C TYR A 176 -25.97 20.23 16.42
N ASN A 177 -25.88 18.95 16.72
CA ASN A 177 -26.76 18.29 17.70
C ASN A 177 -26.62 18.87 19.11
N ALA A 178 -25.40 19.22 19.53
CA ALA A 178 -25.16 19.89 20.80
C ALA A 178 -25.90 21.23 20.88
N LEU A 179 -25.80 22.05 19.83
CA LEU A 179 -26.47 23.37 19.76
C LEU A 179 -28.00 23.23 19.76
N VAL A 180 -28.56 22.25 19.05
CA VAL A 180 -30.01 21.97 19.08
C VAL A 180 -30.47 21.60 20.49
N LYS A 181 -29.77 20.72 21.18
CA LYS A 181 -30.09 20.31 22.58
C LYS A 181 -30.07 21.52 23.55
N ILE A 182 -29.10 22.42 23.40
CA ILE A 182 -29.01 23.64 24.20
C ILE A 182 -30.20 24.58 23.91
N GLY A 183 -30.50 24.80 22.64
CA GLY A 183 -31.62 25.64 22.25
C GLY A 183 -32.96 25.16 22.81
N LEU A 184 -33.18 23.83 22.80
CA LEU A 184 -34.39 23.21 23.36
C LEU A 184 -34.44 23.25 24.91
N SER A 185 -33.32 23.17 25.59
CA SER A 185 -33.25 23.16 27.06
C SER A 185 -33.35 24.55 27.68
N GLY A 186 -33.17 25.61 26.91
CA GLY A 186 -33.17 27.01 27.38
C GLY A 186 -32.02 27.35 28.36
N GLN A 187 -31.15 26.39 28.66
CA GLN A 187 -30.05 26.54 29.61
C GLN A 187 -28.72 26.32 28.91
N ALA A 188 -28.00 27.37 28.61
CA ALA A 188 -26.65 27.37 28.10
C ALA A 188 -25.64 27.18 29.26
N SER A 189 -25.51 25.95 29.81
CA SER A 189 -24.46 25.65 30.78
C SER A 189 -23.27 24.98 30.07
N ILE A 190 -22.06 25.33 30.48
CA ILE A 190 -20.81 24.78 29.93
C ILE A 190 -20.79 23.23 30.06
N ASP A 191 -21.30 22.70 31.15
CA ASP A 191 -21.35 21.26 31.42
C ASP A 191 -22.18 20.48 30.38
N LYS A 192 -23.20 21.11 29.79
CA LYS A 192 -24.05 20.51 28.75
C LYS A 192 -23.43 20.57 27.35
N VAL A 193 -22.44 21.44 27.15
CA VAL A 193 -21.79 21.68 25.85
C VAL A 193 -20.46 20.95 25.74
N ALA A 194 -19.69 20.90 26.82
CA ALA A 194 -18.32 20.38 26.81
C ALA A 194 -18.26 18.91 26.35
N GLY A 195 -19.20 18.07 26.79
CA GLY A 195 -19.26 16.65 26.42
C GLY A 195 -19.44 16.46 24.90
N PRO A 196 -20.59 16.85 24.33
CA PRO A 196 -20.86 16.67 22.91
C PRO A 196 -19.84 17.33 21.98
N VAL A 197 -19.28 18.48 22.36
CA VAL A 197 -18.21 19.12 21.59
C VAL A 197 -16.93 18.33 21.68
N GLY A 198 -16.53 17.87 22.87
CA GLY A 198 -15.34 17.02 23.04
C GLY A 198 -15.42 15.72 22.24
N GLU A 199 -16.56 15.03 22.31
CA GLU A 199 -16.83 13.82 21.51
C GLU A 199 -16.75 14.09 20.01
N SER A 200 -17.27 15.23 19.56
CA SER A 200 -17.22 15.62 18.15
C SER A 200 -15.78 15.80 17.67
N LEU A 201 -14.92 16.44 18.44
CA LEU A 201 -13.51 16.65 18.09
C LEU A 201 -12.73 15.33 17.91
N ILE A 202 -13.09 14.28 18.66
CA ILE A 202 -12.51 12.95 18.53
C ILE A 202 -12.75 12.39 17.13
N MET A 203 -13.89 12.65 16.50
CA MET A 203 -14.20 12.19 15.13
C MET A 203 -13.20 12.73 14.10
N THR A 204 -12.86 14.01 14.19
CA THR A 204 -11.81 14.59 13.31
C THR A 204 -10.44 13.94 13.59
N ALA A 205 -10.08 13.75 14.84
CA ALA A 205 -8.83 13.10 15.20
C ALA A 205 -8.74 11.67 14.65
N ILE A 206 -9.83 10.89 14.73
CA ILE A 206 -9.90 9.54 14.14
C ILE A 206 -9.79 9.62 12.61
N GLY A 207 -10.48 10.55 11.96
CA GLY A 207 -10.39 10.77 10.51
C GLY A 207 -8.95 11.01 10.05
N LEU A 208 -8.20 11.83 10.77
CA LEU A 208 -6.77 12.08 10.52
C LEU A 208 -5.92 10.85 10.82
N ALA A 209 -6.19 10.14 11.92
CA ALA A 209 -5.47 8.92 12.28
C ALA A 209 -5.64 7.80 11.25
N VAL A 210 -6.76 7.75 10.55
CA VAL A 210 -7.01 6.83 9.42
C VAL A 210 -6.33 7.31 8.14
N ALA A 211 -6.38 8.60 7.84
CA ALA A 211 -5.85 9.15 6.61
C ALA A 211 -4.32 9.10 6.51
N VAL A 212 -3.61 9.44 7.59
CA VAL A 212 -2.14 9.55 7.58
C VAL A 212 -1.47 8.23 7.20
N PRO A 213 -1.77 7.08 7.82
CA PRO A 213 -1.19 5.80 7.40
C PRO A 213 -1.53 5.43 5.95
N ALA A 214 -2.75 5.73 5.49
CA ALA A 214 -3.17 5.44 4.12
C ALA A 214 -2.35 6.22 3.09
N VAL A 215 -2.11 7.53 3.30
CA VAL A 215 -1.28 8.37 2.42
C VAL A 215 0.18 7.92 2.45
N LEU A 216 0.73 7.67 3.63
CA LEU A 216 2.12 7.21 3.76
C LEU A 216 2.30 5.84 3.09
N GLY A 217 1.36 4.92 3.31
CA GLY A 217 1.36 3.60 2.68
C GLY A 217 1.27 3.69 1.16
N TYR A 218 0.37 4.52 0.63
CA TYR A 218 0.24 4.78 -0.80
C TYR A 218 1.55 5.25 -1.43
N ASN A 219 2.13 6.33 -0.90
CA ASN A 219 3.35 6.91 -1.45
C ASN A 219 4.53 5.93 -1.41
N TRP A 220 4.66 5.19 -0.32
CA TRP A 220 5.69 4.19 -0.17
C TRP A 220 5.53 3.01 -1.13
N LEU A 221 4.32 2.48 -1.30
CA LEU A 221 4.02 1.39 -2.22
C LEU A 221 4.22 1.80 -3.68
N VAL A 222 3.79 3.01 -4.08
CA VAL A 222 4.02 3.55 -5.43
C VAL A 222 5.51 3.60 -5.74
N ARG A 223 6.32 4.10 -4.81
CA ARG A 223 7.78 4.15 -5.00
C ARG A 223 8.39 2.74 -5.15
N ARG A 224 7.96 1.79 -4.35
CA ARG A 224 8.42 0.40 -4.44
C ARG A 224 7.95 -0.30 -5.71
N ASN A 225 6.74 -0.02 -6.19
CA ASN A 225 6.26 -0.53 -7.47
C ASN A 225 7.16 -0.06 -8.62
N LYS A 226 7.64 1.20 -8.57
CA LYS A 226 8.56 1.70 -9.59
C LYS A 226 9.84 0.86 -9.63
N VAL A 227 10.45 0.59 -8.47
CA VAL A 227 11.66 -0.25 -8.39
C VAL A 227 11.39 -1.67 -8.91
N ALA A 228 10.26 -2.28 -8.55
CA ALA A 228 9.90 -3.61 -9.05
C ALA A 228 9.69 -3.60 -10.58
N MET A 229 9.12 -2.53 -11.14
CA MET A 229 8.95 -2.39 -12.58
C MET A 229 10.26 -2.14 -13.33
N GLU A 230 11.26 -1.54 -12.72
CA GLU A 230 12.61 -1.41 -13.31
C GLU A 230 13.20 -2.80 -13.60
N GLU A 231 13.09 -3.75 -12.66
CA GLU A 231 13.53 -5.14 -12.88
C GLU A 231 12.72 -5.85 -13.99
N VAL A 232 11.40 -5.63 -14.01
CA VAL A 232 10.51 -6.18 -15.03
C VAL A 232 10.86 -5.63 -16.43
N HIS A 233 11.16 -4.35 -16.54
CA HIS A 233 11.56 -3.73 -17.82
C HIS A 233 12.94 -4.22 -18.29
N ALA A 234 13.90 -4.35 -17.38
CA ALA A 234 15.22 -4.89 -17.71
C ALA A 234 15.10 -6.32 -18.26
N PHE A 235 14.38 -7.20 -17.55
CA PHE A 235 14.13 -8.56 -18.00
C PHE A 235 13.41 -8.61 -19.36
N GLY A 236 12.40 -7.77 -19.57
CA GLY A 236 11.67 -7.70 -20.84
C GLY A 236 12.55 -7.27 -22.03
N ALA A 237 13.46 -6.31 -21.81
CA ALA A 237 14.41 -5.85 -22.83
C ALA A 237 15.42 -6.96 -23.19
N ASP A 238 15.99 -7.63 -22.20
CA ASP A 238 16.93 -8.73 -22.41
C ASP A 238 16.28 -9.92 -23.10
N LEU A 239 15.06 -10.30 -22.68
CA LEU A 239 14.28 -11.35 -23.32
C LEU A 239 13.99 -11.03 -24.80
N HIS A 240 13.61 -9.79 -25.10
CA HIS A 240 13.39 -9.34 -26.46
C HIS A 240 14.65 -9.51 -27.33
N ALA A 241 15.82 -9.08 -26.82
CA ALA A 241 17.08 -9.22 -27.54
C ALA A 241 17.41 -10.70 -27.85
N VAL A 242 17.19 -11.59 -26.89
CA VAL A 242 17.43 -13.04 -27.07
C VAL A 242 16.47 -13.67 -28.09
N LEU A 243 15.17 -13.34 -28.03
CA LEU A 243 14.18 -13.85 -28.97
C LEU A 243 14.45 -13.41 -30.43
N LEU A 244 14.90 -12.18 -30.64
CA LEU A 244 15.29 -11.69 -31.94
C LEU A 244 16.60 -12.34 -32.44
N GLY A 245 17.57 -12.54 -31.56
CA GLY A 245 18.81 -13.23 -31.85
C GLY A 245 18.58 -14.69 -32.34
N ALA A 246 17.70 -15.40 -31.64
CA ALA A 246 17.32 -16.76 -32.00
C ALA A 246 16.61 -16.83 -33.37
N ALA A 247 15.70 -15.91 -33.67
CA ALA A 247 15.00 -15.83 -34.93
C ALA A 247 15.96 -15.58 -36.12
N ASN A 248 16.95 -14.69 -35.93
CA ASN A 248 17.96 -14.41 -36.97
C ASN A 248 18.92 -15.59 -37.21
N GLN A 249 19.13 -16.47 -36.27
CA GLN A 249 19.94 -17.70 -36.44
C GLN A 249 19.15 -18.81 -37.16
N ALA A 250 17.85 -18.91 -36.92
CA ALA A 250 16.98 -19.90 -37.56
C ALA A 250 16.67 -19.58 -39.02
N GLY A 251 16.88 -18.34 -39.46
CA GLY A 251 16.66 -17.86 -40.85
C GLY A 251 17.94 -17.92 -41.73
N LYS A 252 19.06 -18.37 -41.18
CA LYS A 252 20.30 -18.64 -41.95
C LYS A 252 20.47 -20.14 -42.22
#